data_4c19e91e0766c84960dd95131e136f9b
#
_entry.id   4c19e91e0766c84960dd95131e136f9b
#
_cell.length_a   1.000
_cell.length_b   1.000
_cell.length_c   1.000
_cell.angle_alpha   90.00
_cell.angle_beta   90.00
_cell.angle_gamma   90.00
#
_symmetry.space_group_name_H-M   'P 1'
#
loop_
_entity.id
_entity.type
_entity.pdbx_description
1 polymer ?
#
loop_
_entity_poly.entity_id
_entity_poly.type
_entity_poly.pdbx_seq_one_letter_code
_entity_poly.pdbx_strand_id
1 'polypeptide(L)'
;YPVSYLPEYSSGRLRFDFQNTTSTPGDLSLNKNPLFSSASWRGSTLTLELLDDGSFLGYKAYHENGNIVLRFNNPTGIEGARITVDPGHGGSDPGVADDIDPNWPEKRINWELSKAIAQELEDRVAKVNLLNTYNNTTSLDSRLAQAKNFDSSLFLCIHTNSSETNSAAVGSECYYFYPFAKKLATRIS
;
A
#
# COMPACT_ATOMS: atom_id res chain seq x y z
N TYR A 1 26.57 -6.94 15.10
CA TYR A 1 25.30 -6.20 15.27
C TYR A 1 24.53 -6.34 13.98
N PRO A 2 23.19 -6.55 14.04
CA PRO A 2 22.39 -6.58 12.82
C PRO A 2 22.46 -5.23 12.14
N VAL A 3 22.62 -5.24 10.83
CA VAL A 3 22.56 -4.03 10.02
C VAL A 3 21.11 -3.52 10.06
N SER A 4 20.92 -2.28 10.43
CA SER A 4 19.64 -1.59 10.34
C SER A 4 19.68 -0.53 9.26
N TYR A 5 18.54 -0.09 8.78
CA TYR A 5 18.44 0.95 7.77
C TYR A 5 17.33 1.94 8.12
N LEU A 6 17.51 3.18 7.71
CA LEU A 6 16.52 4.24 7.80
C LEU A 6 16.09 4.61 6.38
N PRO A 7 14.85 4.34 6.00
CA PRO A 7 14.35 4.67 4.67
C PRO A 7 13.87 6.12 4.63
N GLU A 8 14.16 6.80 3.54
CA GLU A 8 13.63 8.11 3.21
C GLU A 8 13.15 8.10 1.75
N TYR A 9 11.98 8.69 1.49
CA TYR A 9 11.46 8.90 0.15
C TYR A 9 11.18 10.38 -0.07
N SER A 10 11.71 10.93 -1.14
CA SER A 10 11.47 12.32 -1.55
C SER A 10 11.59 12.47 -3.06
N SER A 11 10.53 12.98 -3.70
CA SER A 11 10.57 13.37 -5.12
C SER A 11 11.14 12.32 -6.08
N GLY A 12 10.65 11.08 -5.98
CA GLY A 12 11.12 9.99 -6.83
C GLY A 12 12.46 9.39 -6.44
N ARG A 13 12.97 9.74 -5.28
CA ARG A 13 14.23 9.23 -4.74
C ARG A 13 13.99 8.43 -3.48
N LEU A 14 14.57 7.24 -3.42
CA LEU A 14 14.66 6.42 -2.23
C LEU A 14 16.07 6.47 -1.67
N ARG A 15 16.20 6.71 -0.38
CA ARG A 15 17.45 6.63 0.36
C ARG A 15 17.34 5.62 1.48
N PHE A 16 18.39 4.85 1.67
CA PHE A 16 18.53 3.90 2.77
C PHE A 16 19.85 4.16 3.46
N ASP A 17 19.80 4.70 4.66
CA ASP A 17 20.98 4.91 5.50
C ASP A 17 21.18 3.65 6.36
N PHE A 18 22.22 2.88 6.02
CA PHE A 18 22.56 1.64 6.72
C PHE A 18 23.46 1.95 7.91
N GLN A 19 23.04 1.54 9.09
CA GLN A 19 23.81 1.72 10.31
C GLN A 19 24.80 0.55 10.50
N ASN A 20 25.91 0.82 11.16
CA ASN A 20 26.94 -0.17 11.45
C ASN A 20 27.54 -0.83 10.22
N THR A 21 27.58 -0.11 9.10
CA THR A 21 28.21 -0.58 7.86
C THR A 21 29.44 0.26 7.53
N THR A 22 30.45 -0.41 6.97
CA THR A 22 31.54 0.23 6.22
C THR A 22 31.31 -0.07 4.76
N SER A 23 31.09 0.94 3.94
CA SER A 23 30.76 0.71 2.53
C SER A 23 31.93 0.88 1.60
N THR A 24 31.89 0.20 0.48
CA THR A 24 32.67 0.55 -0.70
C THR A 24 31.81 1.46 -1.57
N PRO A 25 32.12 2.76 -1.67
CA PRO A 25 31.32 3.67 -2.48
C PRO A 25 31.40 3.32 -3.95
N GLY A 26 30.32 3.58 -4.68
CA GLY A 26 30.29 3.40 -6.12
C GLY A 26 28.89 3.54 -6.69
N ASP A 27 28.83 3.71 -8.00
CA ASP A 27 27.60 3.63 -8.73
C ASP A 27 27.34 2.15 -9.07
N LEU A 28 26.09 1.72 -8.87
CA LEU A 28 25.69 0.35 -9.13
C LEU A 28 25.18 0.24 -10.57
N SER A 29 25.61 -0.79 -11.27
CA SER A 29 25.07 -1.07 -12.59
C SER A 29 23.66 -1.60 -12.49
N LEU A 30 22.71 -0.91 -13.11
CA LEU A 30 21.30 -1.28 -13.18
C LEU A 30 20.99 -1.85 -14.57
N ASN A 31 21.51 -3.01 -14.92
CA ASN A 31 21.29 -3.63 -16.22
C ASN A 31 19.80 -3.70 -16.57
N LYS A 32 19.30 -2.75 -17.38
CA LYS A 32 17.89 -2.63 -17.81
C LYS A 32 16.88 -2.75 -16.67
N ASN A 33 17.15 -2.06 -15.56
CA ASN A 33 16.21 -2.07 -14.43
C ASN A 33 14.90 -1.35 -14.83
N PRO A 34 13.72 -1.98 -14.64
CA PRO A 34 12.47 -1.37 -15.05
C PRO A 34 11.95 -0.30 -14.10
N LEU A 35 12.53 -0.19 -12.90
CA LEU A 35 12.05 0.69 -11.83
C LEU A 35 12.98 1.88 -11.57
N PHE A 36 14.29 1.68 -11.67
CA PHE A 36 15.29 2.68 -11.31
C PHE A 36 16.11 3.14 -12.50
N SER A 37 16.29 4.48 -12.57
CA SER A 37 17.19 5.12 -13.55
C SER A 37 18.64 5.10 -13.10
N SER A 38 18.87 5.18 -11.78
CA SER A 38 20.21 5.11 -11.20
C SER A 38 20.20 4.53 -9.80
N ALA A 39 21.34 4.00 -9.40
CA ALA A 39 21.61 3.57 -8.04
C ALA A 39 23.05 3.96 -7.68
N SER A 40 23.24 4.56 -6.54
CA SER A 40 24.54 4.96 -6.05
C SER A 40 24.71 4.65 -4.58
N TRP A 41 25.94 4.30 -4.21
CA TRP A 41 26.33 4.04 -2.84
C TRP A 41 27.39 5.06 -2.42
N ARG A 42 27.11 5.83 -1.36
CA ARG A 42 28.04 6.83 -0.83
C ARG A 42 28.05 6.75 0.71
N GLY A 43 29.22 6.46 1.26
CA GLY A 43 29.33 6.19 2.70
C GLY A 43 28.46 4.98 3.08
N SER A 44 27.52 5.16 4.00
CA SER A 44 26.55 4.15 4.42
C SER A 44 25.18 4.29 3.72
N THR A 45 25.05 5.20 2.74
CA THR A 45 23.80 5.51 2.10
C THR A 45 23.68 4.92 0.71
N LEU A 46 22.66 4.11 0.49
CA LEU A 46 22.18 3.70 -0.83
C LEU A 46 21.13 4.70 -1.31
N THR A 47 21.32 5.26 -2.49
CA THR A 47 20.36 6.14 -3.15
C THR A 47 19.90 5.51 -4.45
N LEU A 48 18.59 5.43 -4.63
CA LEU A 48 17.93 4.90 -5.82
C LEU A 48 17.02 5.98 -6.40
N GLU A 49 17.18 6.28 -7.70
CA GLU A 49 16.31 7.21 -8.42
C GLU A 49 15.29 6.41 -9.23
N LEU A 50 14.01 6.69 -9.05
CA LEU A 50 12.94 6.06 -9.81
C LEU A 50 12.89 6.58 -11.24
N LEU A 51 12.55 5.70 -12.19
CA LEU A 51 12.21 6.07 -13.57
C LEU A 51 10.88 6.83 -13.62
N ASP A 52 9.89 6.33 -12.89
CA ASP A 52 8.59 6.95 -12.71
C ASP A 52 8.12 6.71 -11.27
N ASP A 53 7.98 7.78 -10.50
CA ASP A 53 7.51 7.72 -9.12
C ASP A 53 6.04 7.31 -8.99
N GLY A 54 5.27 7.40 -10.09
CA GLY A 54 3.86 7.01 -10.12
C GLY A 54 3.60 5.51 -10.23
N SER A 55 4.60 4.73 -10.59
CA SER A 55 4.50 3.27 -10.70
C SER A 55 5.11 2.53 -9.51
N PHE A 56 5.69 3.24 -8.56
CA PHE A 56 6.31 2.63 -7.39
C PHE A 56 5.27 2.24 -6.34
N LEU A 57 5.15 0.94 -6.06
CA LEU A 57 4.22 0.37 -5.08
C LEU A 57 4.92 -0.12 -3.80
N GLY A 58 6.04 0.49 -3.44
CA GLY A 58 6.74 0.18 -2.21
C GLY A 58 7.75 -0.95 -2.31
N TYR A 59 8.26 -1.38 -1.18
CA TYR A 59 9.29 -2.40 -1.07
C TYR A 59 9.12 -3.21 0.22
N LYS A 60 9.79 -4.35 0.27
CA LYS A 60 10.01 -5.16 1.48
C LYS A 60 11.49 -5.21 1.78
N ALA A 61 11.82 -5.17 3.06
CA ALA A 61 13.18 -5.39 3.53
C ALA A 61 13.19 -6.53 4.54
N TYR A 62 14.11 -7.46 4.37
CA TYR A 62 14.25 -8.61 5.25
C TYR A 62 15.70 -9.10 5.26
N HIS A 63 16.02 -9.93 6.26
CA HIS A 63 17.33 -10.57 6.33
C HIS A 63 17.24 -11.98 5.74
N GLU A 64 18.18 -12.30 4.86
CA GLU A 64 18.30 -13.61 4.26
C GLU A 64 19.78 -13.98 4.09
N ASN A 65 20.19 -15.12 4.63
CA ASN A 65 21.57 -15.65 4.54
C ASN A 65 22.63 -14.62 4.96
N GLY A 66 22.36 -13.83 6.00
CA GLY A 66 23.27 -12.80 6.51
C GLY A 66 23.27 -11.48 5.72
N ASN A 67 22.42 -11.37 4.69
CA ASN A 67 22.27 -10.16 3.89
C ASN A 67 20.98 -9.42 4.23
N ILE A 68 20.96 -8.10 4.02
CA ILE A 68 19.72 -7.35 3.89
C ILE A 68 19.27 -7.43 2.44
N VAL A 69 18.05 -7.89 2.24
CA VAL A 69 17.40 -7.93 0.92
C VAL A 69 16.36 -6.83 0.84
N LEU A 70 16.47 -5.96 -0.15
CA LEU A 70 15.45 -4.97 -0.51
C LEU A 70 14.74 -5.48 -1.77
N ARG A 71 13.49 -5.90 -1.60
CA ARG A 71 12.63 -6.36 -2.71
C ARG A 71 11.62 -5.27 -3.03
N PHE A 72 11.73 -4.70 -4.21
CA PHE A 72 10.85 -3.63 -4.69
C PHE A 72 9.64 -4.21 -5.42
N ASN A 73 8.47 -3.66 -5.13
CA ASN A 73 7.24 -3.99 -5.84
C ASN A 73 7.18 -3.15 -7.12
N ASN A 74 7.17 -3.82 -8.25
CA ASN A 74 7.07 -3.18 -9.56
C ASN A 74 6.15 -4.00 -10.46
N PRO A 75 4.82 -3.90 -10.28
CA PRO A 75 3.91 -4.47 -11.25
C PRO A 75 4.03 -3.69 -12.55
N THR A 76 4.19 -4.40 -13.66
CA THR A 76 4.20 -3.82 -15.01
C THR A 76 2.83 -3.29 -15.46
N GLY A 77 1.90 -3.20 -14.54
CA GLY A 77 0.51 -2.81 -14.70
C GLY A 77 -0.36 -3.47 -13.63
N ILE A 78 -1.66 -3.51 -13.87
CA ILE A 78 -2.61 -4.16 -12.96
C ILE A 78 -2.56 -5.69 -13.08
N GLU A 79 -2.16 -6.22 -14.22
CA GLU A 79 -2.04 -7.66 -14.47
C GLU A 79 -1.08 -8.31 -13.48
N GLY A 80 -1.57 -9.29 -12.75
CA GLY A 80 -0.80 -10.01 -11.73
C GLY A 80 -0.49 -9.20 -10.47
N ALA A 81 -0.86 -7.92 -10.40
CA ALA A 81 -0.74 -7.13 -9.17
C ALA A 81 -1.52 -7.80 -8.03
N ARG A 82 -0.90 -7.86 -6.85
CA ARG A 82 -1.52 -8.47 -5.65
C ARG A 82 -2.12 -7.35 -4.81
N ILE A 83 -3.45 -7.29 -4.75
CA ILE A 83 -4.17 -6.19 -4.12
C ILE A 83 -5.06 -6.75 -3.02
N THR A 84 -4.92 -6.23 -1.80
CA THR A 84 -5.89 -6.48 -0.74
C THR A 84 -6.90 -5.35 -0.73
N VAL A 85 -8.18 -5.72 -0.77
CA VAL A 85 -9.31 -4.82 -0.58
C VAL A 85 -9.92 -5.11 0.79
N ASP A 86 -9.96 -4.10 1.64
CA ASP A 86 -10.42 -4.19 3.03
C ASP A 86 -11.69 -3.35 3.22
N PRO A 87 -12.86 -3.97 3.23
CA PRO A 87 -14.09 -3.27 3.62
C PRO A 87 -14.00 -2.82 5.07
N GLY A 88 -14.15 -1.52 5.31
CA GLY A 88 -14.19 -0.98 6.66
C GLY A 88 -15.34 -1.53 7.48
N HIS A 89 -15.15 -1.63 8.80
CA HIS A 89 -16.08 -2.19 9.76
C HIS A 89 -16.37 -3.69 9.55
N GLY A 90 -17.48 -4.20 10.07
CA GLY A 90 -17.91 -5.59 9.88
C GLY A 90 -18.24 -6.33 11.17
N GLY A 91 -18.89 -7.48 11.05
CA GLY A 91 -19.37 -8.25 12.19
C GLY A 91 -20.30 -7.43 13.08
N SER A 92 -19.94 -7.29 14.35
CA SER A 92 -20.70 -6.50 15.35
C SER A 92 -20.49 -4.99 15.23
N ASP A 93 -19.52 -4.53 14.44
CA ASP A 93 -19.25 -3.11 14.20
C ASP A 93 -19.98 -2.65 12.93
N PRO A 94 -21.08 -1.90 13.03
CA PRO A 94 -21.83 -1.44 11.88
C PRO A 94 -21.16 -0.26 11.15
N GLY A 95 -20.17 0.41 11.77
CA GLY A 95 -19.75 1.74 11.37
C GLY A 95 -20.82 2.78 11.65
N VAL A 96 -20.84 3.86 10.89
CA VAL A 96 -21.89 4.86 10.99
C VAL A 96 -23.21 4.27 10.52
N ALA A 97 -24.28 4.47 11.30
CA ALA A 97 -25.65 4.14 10.91
C ALA A 97 -26.25 5.31 10.17
N ASP A 98 -26.93 5.05 9.08
CA ASP A 98 -27.73 6.05 8.41
C ASP A 98 -29.09 6.19 9.15
N ASP A 99 -29.42 7.39 9.60
CA ASP A 99 -30.70 7.69 10.23
C ASP A 99 -31.86 7.60 9.24
N ILE A 100 -31.59 7.67 7.94
CA ILE A 100 -32.60 7.62 6.87
C ILE A 100 -32.93 6.17 6.52
N ASP A 101 -31.93 5.30 6.39
CA ASP A 101 -32.14 3.88 6.11
C ASP A 101 -31.23 2.99 6.97
N PRO A 102 -31.74 2.49 8.10
CA PRO A 102 -30.98 1.63 9.00
C PRO A 102 -30.58 0.28 8.39
N ASN A 103 -31.13 -0.07 7.21
CA ASN A 103 -30.72 -1.27 6.49
C ASN A 103 -29.40 -1.10 5.71
N TRP A 104 -28.90 0.13 5.61
CA TRP A 104 -27.64 0.45 4.93
C TRP A 104 -26.60 1.05 5.90
N PRO A 105 -26.20 0.33 6.95
CA PRO A 105 -25.07 0.76 7.78
C PRO A 105 -23.80 0.82 6.95
N GLU A 106 -22.84 1.63 7.37
CA GLU A 106 -21.58 1.84 6.67
C GLU A 106 -20.91 0.53 6.26
N LYS A 107 -20.85 -0.47 7.15
CA LYS A 107 -20.26 -1.78 6.82
C LYS A 107 -20.86 -2.45 5.59
N ARG A 108 -22.18 -2.23 5.34
CA ARG A 108 -22.86 -2.80 4.18
C ARG A 108 -22.45 -2.09 2.90
N ILE A 109 -22.41 -0.77 2.94
CA ILE A 109 -21.99 0.05 1.79
C ILE A 109 -20.53 -0.29 1.44
N ASN A 110 -19.65 -0.29 2.44
CA ASN A 110 -18.25 -0.63 2.27
C ASN A 110 -18.06 -2.02 1.68
N TRP A 111 -18.85 -3.00 2.14
CA TRP A 111 -18.81 -4.38 1.63
C TRP A 111 -19.25 -4.45 0.16
N GLU A 112 -20.40 -3.84 -0.19
CA GLU A 112 -20.90 -3.87 -1.56
C GLU A 112 -19.94 -3.17 -2.54
N LEU A 113 -19.42 -2.02 -2.14
CA LEU A 113 -18.42 -1.28 -2.94
C LEU A 113 -17.12 -2.07 -3.08
N SER A 114 -16.63 -2.66 -1.99
CA SER A 114 -15.39 -3.46 -2.03
C SER A 114 -15.53 -4.70 -2.90
N LYS A 115 -16.68 -5.34 -2.92
CA LYS A 115 -16.94 -6.47 -3.86
C LYS A 115 -16.89 -6.01 -5.31
N ALA A 116 -17.51 -4.87 -5.62
CA ALA A 116 -17.50 -4.34 -6.98
C ALA A 116 -16.08 -3.95 -7.42
N ILE A 117 -15.30 -3.32 -6.53
CA ILE A 117 -13.89 -3.01 -6.78
C ILE A 117 -13.07 -4.29 -6.98
N ALA A 118 -13.25 -5.29 -6.13
CA ALA A 118 -12.54 -6.56 -6.23
C ALA A 118 -12.81 -7.24 -7.58
N GLN A 119 -14.08 -7.30 -8.00
CA GLN A 119 -14.48 -7.88 -9.28
C GLN A 119 -13.84 -7.14 -10.46
N GLU A 120 -13.89 -5.80 -10.47
CA GLU A 120 -13.28 -4.99 -11.54
C GLU A 120 -11.76 -5.19 -11.61
N LEU A 121 -11.10 -5.35 -10.46
CA LEU A 121 -9.68 -5.65 -10.40
C LEU A 121 -9.35 -7.04 -10.95
N GLU A 122 -10.17 -8.04 -10.62
CA GLU A 122 -10.03 -9.42 -11.12
C GLU A 122 -10.28 -9.50 -12.64
N ASP A 123 -11.28 -8.78 -13.14
CA ASP A 123 -11.57 -8.68 -14.58
C ASP A 123 -10.39 -8.06 -15.35
N ARG A 124 -9.56 -7.27 -14.67
CA ARG A 124 -8.30 -6.72 -15.19
C ARG A 124 -7.08 -7.58 -14.86
N VAL A 125 -7.31 -8.84 -14.50
CA VAL A 125 -6.27 -9.86 -14.26
C VAL A 125 -5.38 -9.54 -13.06
N ALA A 126 -5.83 -8.72 -12.11
CA ALA A 126 -5.20 -8.60 -10.81
C ALA A 126 -5.47 -9.83 -9.95
N LYS A 127 -4.59 -10.07 -8.97
CA LYS A 127 -4.84 -11.04 -7.90
C LYS A 127 -5.40 -10.30 -6.70
N VAL A 128 -6.65 -10.58 -6.34
CA VAL A 128 -7.32 -9.86 -5.28
C VAL A 128 -7.48 -10.72 -4.02
N ASN A 129 -7.27 -10.11 -2.87
CA ASN A 129 -7.60 -10.62 -1.57
C ASN A 129 -8.67 -9.70 -0.96
N LEU A 130 -9.94 -10.00 -1.22
CA LEU A 130 -11.05 -9.31 -0.57
C LEU A 130 -11.21 -9.85 0.85
N LEU A 131 -10.99 -9.02 1.85
CA LEU A 131 -11.14 -9.40 3.25
C LEU A 131 -12.62 -9.60 3.59
N ASN A 132 -12.96 -10.78 4.13
CA ASN A 132 -14.33 -11.10 4.51
C ASN A 132 -14.65 -10.52 5.89
N THR A 133 -14.97 -9.24 5.95
CA THR A 133 -15.26 -8.53 7.19
C THR A 133 -16.75 -8.37 7.47
N TYR A 134 -17.62 -8.50 6.47
CA TYR A 134 -19.05 -8.19 6.61
C TYR A 134 -19.73 -8.92 7.78
N ASN A 135 -19.53 -10.21 7.88
CA ASN A 135 -20.09 -11.06 8.95
C ASN A 135 -19.11 -11.34 10.09
N ASN A 136 -17.87 -10.86 9.99
CA ASN A 136 -16.81 -11.19 10.93
C ASN A 136 -16.21 -9.93 11.54
N THR A 137 -16.16 -9.89 12.87
CA THR A 137 -15.38 -8.88 13.57
C THR A 137 -13.91 -9.23 13.45
N THR A 138 -13.18 -8.49 12.62
CA THR A 138 -11.77 -8.73 12.33
C THR A 138 -10.95 -7.54 12.83
N SER A 139 -9.99 -7.80 13.71
CA SER A 139 -9.10 -6.75 14.22
C SER A 139 -8.21 -6.18 13.13
N LEU A 140 -7.75 -4.94 13.30
CA LEU A 140 -6.83 -4.28 12.36
C LEU A 140 -5.55 -5.09 12.16
N ASP A 141 -4.98 -5.65 13.23
CA ASP A 141 -3.78 -6.50 13.14
C ASP A 141 -4.03 -7.75 12.29
N SER A 142 -5.21 -8.39 12.44
CA SER A 142 -5.57 -9.55 11.63
C SER A 142 -5.76 -9.19 10.16
N ARG A 143 -6.33 -8.02 9.85
CA ARG A 143 -6.46 -7.51 8.47
C ARG A 143 -5.09 -7.30 7.83
N LEU A 144 -4.18 -6.64 8.56
CA LEU A 144 -2.80 -6.44 8.12
C LEU A 144 -2.04 -7.76 7.96
N ALA A 145 -2.23 -8.73 8.86
CA ALA A 145 -1.62 -10.05 8.75
C ALA A 145 -2.09 -10.79 7.49
N GLN A 146 -3.38 -10.74 7.17
CA GLN A 146 -3.91 -11.33 5.95
C GLN A 146 -3.33 -10.69 4.69
N ALA A 147 -3.20 -9.35 4.65
CA ALA A 147 -2.57 -8.65 3.55
C ALA A 147 -1.09 -9.02 3.39
N LYS A 148 -0.36 -9.14 4.50
CA LYS A 148 1.04 -9.58 4.50
C LYS A 148 1.19 -11.02 4.00
N ASN A 149 0.35 -11.93 4.47
CA ASN A 149 0.36 -13.34 4.05
C ASN A 149 -0.01 -13.49 2.57
N PHE A 150 -0.89 -12.64 2.08
CA PHE A 150 -1.20 -12.57 0.65
C PHE A 150 -0.07 -11.94 -0.17
N ASP A 151 0.95 -11.38 0.43
CA ASP A 151 2.05 -10.67 -0.23
C ASP A 151 1.56 -9.46 -1.06
N SER A 152 0.65 -8.68 -0.50
CA SER A 152 0.02 -7.55 -1.20
C SER A 152 1.01 -6.47 -1.60
N SER A 153 0.91 -6.01 -2.83
CA SER A 153 1.62 -4.82 -3.34
C SER A 153 0.85 -3.53 -3.02
N LEU A 154 -0.46 -3.63 -2.86
CA LEU A 154 -1.35 -2.53 -2.53
C LEU A 154 -2.39 -2.99 -1.50
N PHE A 155 -2.68 -2.13 -0.53
CA PHE A 155 -3.75 -2.29 0.44
C PHE A 155 -4.74 -1.13 0.27
N LEU A 156 -5.98 -1.44 -0.06
CA LEU A 156 -7.08 -0.48 -0.21
C LEU A 156 -8.08 -0.70 0.91
N CYS A 157 -8.22 0.25 1.82
CA CYS A 157 -9.26 0.25 2.82
C CYS A 157 -10.41 1.16 2.36
N ILE A 158 -11.62 0.65 2.40
CA ILE A 158 -12.82 1.32 1.87
C ILE A 158 -13.72 1.69 3.04
N HIS A 159 -14.02 2.97 3.16
CA HIS A 159 -14.93 3.53 4.13
C HIS A 159 -15.89 4.50 3.45
N THR A 160 -17.09 4.66 4.00
CA THR A 160 -17.94 5.81 3.75
C THR A 160 -17.72 6.78 4.90
N ASN A 161 -17.34 8.01 4.55
CA ASN A 161 -17.07 9.04 5.55
C ASN A 161 -18.38 9.69 6.02
N SER A 162 -18.38 10.21 7.25
CA SER A 162 -19.48 11.00 7.80
C SER A 162 -18.95 12.28 8.43
N SER A 163 -19.78 13.31 8.49
CA SER A 163 -19.44 14.56 9.14
C SER A 163 -20.55 14.94 10.13
N GLU A 164 -20.21 14.94 11.41
CA GLU A 164 -21.14 15.42 12.46
C GLU A 164 -21.31 16.93 12.44
N THR A 165 -20.37 17.67 11.89
CA THR A 165 -20.32 19.15 11.96
C THR A 165 -20.65 19.85 10.66
N ASN A 166 -20.66 19.15 9.53
CA ASN A 166 -20.90 19.75 8.23
C ASN A 166 -21.79 18.84 7.35
N SER A 167 -23.08 19.07 7.41
CA SER A 167 -24.08 18.35 6.60
C SER A 167 -23.97 18.62 5.09
N ALA A 168 -23.17 19.60 4.68
CA ALA A 168 -22.91 19.92 3.27
C ALA A 168 -21.60 19.27 2.75
N ALA A 169 -20.92 18.49 3.57
CA ALA A 169 -19.71 17.78 3.14
C ALA A 169 -20.08 16.74 2.08
N VAL A 170 -19.48 16.86 0.91
CA VAL A 170 -19.65 15.94 -0.23
C VAL A 170 -18.31 15.69 -0.89
N GLY A 171 -18.17 14.56 -1.56
CA GLY A 171 -16.98 14.20 -2.30
C GLY A 171 -16.29 12.95 -1.77
N SER A 172 -15.16 12.63 -2.40
CA SER A 172 -14.32 11.50 -2.01
C SER A 172 -13.01 12.00 -1.45
N GLU A 173 -12.49 11.30 -0.45
CA GLU A 173 -11.20 11.56 0.15
C GLU A 173 -10.33 10.31 0.03
N CYS A 174 -9.06 10.47 -0.30
CA CYS A 174 -8.12 9.37 -0.34
C CYS A 174 -6.93 9.67 0.59
N TYR A 175 -6.76 8.84 1.61
CA TYR A 175 -5.66 8.92 2.56
C TYR A 175 -4.53 7.98 2.14
N TYR A 176 -3.31 8.39 2.33
CA TYR A 176 -2.14 7.56 2.08
C TYR A 176 -1.15 7.67 3.25
N PHE A 177 -0.48 6.56 3.54
CA PHE A 177 0.52 6.52 4.62
C PHE A 177 1.92 6.84 4.10
N TYR A 178 2.33 6.21 3.01
CA TYR A 178 3.67 6.42 2.45
C TYR A 178 3.67 7.53 1.39
N PRO A 179 4.65 8.45 1.41
CA PRO A 179 4.72 9.55 0.44
C PRO A 179 4.68 9.10 -1.02
N PHE A 180 5.24 7.93 -1.36
CA PHE A 180 5.21 7.40 -2.72
C PHE A 180 3.80 6.96 -3.18
N ALA A 181 2.86 6.76 -2.26
CA ALA A 181 1.47 6.44 -2.60
C ALA A 181 0.64 7.70 -2.96
N LYS A 182 1.17 8.92 -2.72
CA LYS A 182 0.45 10.18 -2.96
C LYS A 182 -0.09 10.28 -4.38
N LYS A 183 0.72 9.93 -5.38
CA LYS A 183 0.33 10.06 -6.80
C LYS A 183 -0.82 9.11 -7.16
N LEU A 184 -0.83 7.91 -6.60
CA LEU A 184 -1.96 6.99 -6.74
C LEU A 184 -3.20 7.53 -6.03
N ALA A 185 -3.05 7.98 -4.78
CA ALA A 185 -4.15 8.56 -4.00
C ALA A 185 -4.82 9.74 -4.73
N THR A 186 -4.01 10.65 -5.29
CA THR A 186 -4.52 11.80 -6.07
C THR A 186 -5.27 11.41 -7.35
N ARG A 187 -5.03 10.21 -7.89
CA ARG A 187 -5.74 9.73 -9.08
C ARG A 187 -7.06 9.01 -8.74
N ILE A 188 -7.23 8.62 -7.49
CA ILE A 188 -8.42 7.92 -7.00
C ILE A 188 -9.46 8.92 -6.45
N SER A 189 -9.00 10.05 -5.86
CA SER A 189 -9.84 11.10 -5.29
C SER A 189 -10.54 12.01 -6.32
#